data_c50889a682226c4f6ec6c8cbbd670b51
#
_entry.id   c50889a682226c4f6ec6c8cbbd670b51
#
_cell.length_a   1.000
_cell.length_b   1.000
_cell.length_c   1.000
_cell.angle_alpha   90.00
_cell.angle_beta   90.00
_cell.angle_gamma   90.00
#
_symmetry.space_group_name_H-M   'P 1'
#
loop_
_entity.id
_entity.type
_entity.pdbx_description
1 polymer ?
#
loop_
_entity_poly.entity_id
_entity_poly.type
_entity_poly.pdbx_seq_one_letter_code
_entity_poly.pdbx_strand_id
1 'polypeptide(L)'
;MNSQTTRRHFLAASASAITCHSVAQAQEKEEKSSSPGNLRLATFRFDITPPKGHSLCGGWIKPVIDIDDPLEAIGYVLLGAGKPIVICVLDWTGLLNSAHLRWRQTLAEAAGTNPDRVAVQCVHQHNAPFACLEAQAIVGAQGDLPDIIAPDFFDRCLVTGHERVRESIKRSSPVTHIAHGEAPVKQIAGNRRIIGLNGKVLSQRGSSSTKPEHHQYPEGLIDPMLKTVTFYHGDRALVASHYYACHPMSYYGHGRVSADFCGLARRQRQTQNPECTHLYFNGCGGNIGAGKYNNGSKEARTTLTNRLLEGILASEAAMTRQPIKSVSWNTQEILPPLNPAFDEAALMKEITNKSNRTVARNRPAYAVAFMRRVQQQTPLALSSLHINDVSFLHLPAECFIEYQLRAQATASDRFVACAAYGDGGPWYIPTRNAYPQGGYAVSVAWCGPDMDAMLSRGIESLLKQA
;
A
#
# COMPACT_ATOMS: atom_id res chain seq x y z
N MET A 1 14.25 53.95 68.46
CA MET A 1 12.98 53.44 69.01
C MET A 1 12.71 52.10 68.27
N ASN A 2 12.95 51.05 68.99
CA ASN A 2 12.16 49.85 69.26
C ASN A 2 11.58 49.16 68.02
N SER A 3 11.65 47.87 67.88
CA SER A 3 12.16 46.71 68.65
C SER A 3 12.09 45.49 67.68
N GLN A 4 13.12 44.73 67.72
CA GLN A 4 13.20 43.25 67.75
C GLN A 4 11.87 42.46 67.67
N THR A 5 11.81 41.40 66.84
CA THR A 5 11.77 40.05 67.45
C THR A 5 12.07 38.98 66.39
N THR A 6 13.05 38.21 66.72
CA THR A 6 13.48 36.92 66.20
C THR A 6 12.41 35.83 66.35
N ARG A 7 12.25 34.90 65.38
CA ARG A 7 12.01 33.48 65.68
C ARG A 7 12.43 32.57 64.59
N ARG A 8 13.43 31.76 64.86
CA ARG A 8 13.77 30.49 64.20
C ARG A 8 12.62 29.50 64.38
N HIS A 9 12.34 28.69 63.41
CA HIS A 9 12.05 27.23 63.58
C HIS A 9 12.04 26.46 62.29
N PHE A 10 12.89 25.48 62.31
CA PHE A 10 12.77 24.07 61.88
C PHE A 10 12.66 23.70 60.37
N LEU A 11 13.77 23.15 59.93
CA LEU A 11 13.86 22.20 58.84
C LEU A 11 12.94 20.98 59.10
N ALA A 12 12.04 20.69 58.15
CA ALA A 12 11.45 19.38 57.98
C ALA A 12 11.70 18.93 56.53
N ALA A 13 12.60 17.99 56.37
CA ALA A 13 12.84 17.29 55.12
C ALA A 13 11.62 16.41 54.83
N SER A 14 10.89 16.74 53.78
CA SER A 14 9.86 15.84 53.21
C SER A 14 10.47 15.12 52.01
N ALA A 15 10.80 13.88 52.18
CA ALA A 15 11.14 12.94 51.09
C ALA A 15 9.85 12.68 50.28
N SER A 16 9.73 13.28 49.08
CA SER A 16 8.69 12.94 48.14
C SER A 16 9.10 11.67 47.43
N ALA A 17 8.42 10.59 47.78
CA ALA A 17 8.48 9.32 47.05
C ALA A 17 7.96 9.53 45.60
N ILE A 18 8.83 9.36 44.62
CA ILE A 18 8.46 9.28 43.21
C ILE A 18 7.76 7.93 43.02
N THR A 19 6.44 7.94 43.03
CA THR A 19 5.63 6.81 42.58
C THR A 19 5.75 6.70 41.06
N CYS A 20 6.53 5.73 40.61
CA CYS A 20 6.48 5.24 39.24
C CYS A 20 5.07 4.73 38.97
N HIS A 21 4.27 5.51 38.24
CA HIS A 21 3.06 4.98 37.62
C HIS A 21 3.50 4.06 36.47
N SER A 22 3.43 2.77 36.72
CA SER A 22 3.44 1.75 35.67
C SER A 22 2.24 2.06 34.75
N VAL A 23 2.53 2.45 33.51
CA VAL A 23 1.54 2.51 32.43
C VAL A 23 1.08 1.06 32.23
N ALA A 24 -0.09 0.75 32.77
CA ALA A 24 -0.78 -0.49 32.50
C ALA A 24 -1.11 -0.50 30.99
N GLN A 25 -0.42 -1.36 30.23
CA GLN A 25 -0.85 -1.75 28.91
C GLN A 25 -2.25 -2.33 29.03
N ALA A 26 -3.24 -1.63 28.51
CA ALA A 26 -4.56 -2.16 28.29
C ALA A 26 -4.39 -3.27 27.23
N GLN A 27 -4.36 -4.51 27.66
CA GLN A 27 -4.60 -5.66 26.82
C GLN A 27 -6.06 -5.55 26.32
N GLU A 28 -6.24 -5.11 25.07
CA GLU A 28 -7.52 -5.28 24.39
C GLU A 28 -7.81 -6.77 24.31
N LYS A 29 -8.97 -7.14 24.85
CA LYS A 29 -9.47 -8.51 24.79
C LYS A 29 -9.60 -8.92 23.34
N GLU A 30 -8.93 -10.01 22.96
CA GLU A 30 -9.23 -10.77 21.75
C GLU A 30 -10.74 -10.97 21.63
N GLU A 31 -11.36 -10.36 20.62
CA GLU A 31 -12.72 -10.73 20.21
C GLU A 31 -12.62 -12.13 19.61
N LYS A 32 -12.98 -13.14 20.39
CA LYS A 32 -13.04 -14.54 19.96
C LYS A 32 -13.86 -14.66 18.70
N SER A 33 -13.29 -15.42 17.72
CA SER A 33 -13.88 -15.90 16.49
C SER A 33 -15.41 -16.07 16.61
N SER A 34 -16.17 -15.22 15.92
CA SER A 34 -17.61 -15.36 15.80
C SER A 34 -17.93 -16.56 14.91
N SER A 35 -18.91 -17.36 15.31
CA SER A 35 -19.42 -18.49 14.51
C SER A 35 -19.86 -17.99 13.12
N PRO A 36 -19.50 -18.66 12.01
CA PRO A 36 -19.64 -18.15 10.65
C PRO A 36 -21.08 -18.02 10.11
N GLY A 37 -22.10 -18.27 10.93
CA GLY A 37 -23.50 -18.35 10.49
C GLY A 37 -24.13 -17.07 9.91
N ASN A 38 -23.50 -15.89 10.11
CA ASN A 38 -24.04 -14.60 9.66
C ASN A 38 -23.05 -13.77 8.84
N LEU A 39 -22.01 -14.38 8.26
CA LEU A 39 -21.06 -13.66 7.45
C LEU A 39 -21.73 -13.11 6.18
N ARG A 40 -21.54 -11.81 5.91
CA ARG A 40 -22.07 -11.13 4.73
C ARG A 40 -20.98 -10.27 4.09
N LEU A 41 -21.11 -10.01 2.80
CA LEU A 41 -20.20 -9.18 2.04
C LEU A 41 -20.98 -8.17 1.18
N ALA A 42 -20.53 -6.93 1.21
CA ALA A 42 -21.00 -5.86 0.35
C ALA A 42 -19.85 -5.37 -0.53
N THR A 43 -20.02 -5.30 -1.85
CA THR A 43 -19.04 -4.76 -2.78
C THR A 43 -19.37 -3.33 -3.15
N PHE A 44 -18.33 -2.50 -3.34
CA PHE A 44 -18.46 -1.13 -3.82
C PHE A 44 -17.41 -0.82 -4.88
N ARG A 45 -17.75 0.09 -5.78
CA ARG A 45 -16.82 0.68 -6.76
C ARG A 45 -17.27 2.08 -7.13
N PHE A 46 -16.32 2.96 -7.43
CA PHE A 46 -16.60 4.32 -7.90
C PHE A 46 -15.39 4.90 -8.63
N ASP A 47 -15.67 5.91 -9.45
CA ASP A 47 -14.67 6.64 -10.24
C ASP A 47 -13.81 7.54 -9.35
N ILE A 48 -12.49 7.46 -9.53
CA ILE A 48 -11.47 8.31 -8.91
C ILE A 48 -10.51 8.88 -9.96
N THR A 49 -10.99 9.05 -11.20
CA THR A 49 -10.21 9.58 -12.32
C THR A 49 -9.95 11.08 -12.13
N PRO A 50 -8.69 11.53 -12.18
CA PRO A 50 -8.37 12.95 -12.05
C PRO A 50 -8.84 13.75 -13.28
N PRO A 51 -9.26 15.01 -13.10
CA PRO A 51 -9.68 15.86 -14.20
C PRO A 51 -8.49 16.31 -15.06
N LYS A 52 -8.78 16.83 -16.28
CA LYS A 52 -7.76 17.45 -17.14
C LYS A 52 -7.02 18.56 -16.39
N GLY A 53 -5.70 18.62 -16.59
CA GLY A 53 -4.81 19.56 -15.90
C GLY A 53 -4.32 19.09 -14.52
N HIS A 54 -4.92 18.06 -13.93
CA HIS A 54 -4.46 17.52 -12.65
C HIS A 54 -3.06 16.89 -12.77
N SER A 55 -2.25 17.02 -11.74
CA SER A 55 -0.93 16.37 -11.67
C SER A 55 -1.04 14.85 -11.65
N LEU A 56 -0.11 14.20 -12.35
CA LEU A 56 0.07 12.75 -12.32
C LEU A 56 1.41 12.40 -11.65
N CYS A 57 1.45 11.28 -10.94
CA CYS A 57 2.65 10.78 -10.26
C CYS A 57 3.35 11.89 -9.45
N GLY A 58 2.57 12.66 -8.65
CA GLY A 58 3.13 13.74 -7.81
C GLY A 58 3.72 14.93 -8.57
N GLY A 59 3.29 15.16 -9.80
CA GLY A 59 3.81 16.24 -10.65
C GLY A 59 5.15 15.93 -11.34
N TRP A 60 5.55 14.66 -11.39
CA TRP A 60 6.83 14.25 -12.02
C TRP A 60 6.72 13.93 -13.49
N ILE A 61 5.53 13.70 -13.96
CA ILE A 61 5.21 13.47 -15.36
C ILE A 61 4.24 14.54 -15.85
N LYS A 62 3.98 14.54 -17.14
CA LYS A 62 3.06 15.48 -17.77
C LYS A 62 1.68 15.40 -17.10
N PRO A 63 1.06 16.54 -16.75
CA PRO A 63 -0.28 16.54 -16.16
C PRO A 63 -1.32 15.96 -17.12
N VAL A 64 -2.51 15.69 -16.62
CA VAL A 64 -3.61 15.09 -17.39
C VAL A 64 -3.97 15.93 -18.61
N ILE A 65 -3.76 15.37 -19.80
CA ILE A 65 -4.23 15.94 -21.07
C ILE A 65 -5.44 15.16 -21.61
N ASP A 66 -5.50 13.84 -21.30
CA ASP A 66 -6.58 12.97 -21.74
C ASP A 66 -6.65 11.70 -20.89
N ILE A 67 -7.69 10.90 -21.07
CA ILE A 67 -7.96 9.67 -20.34
C ILE A 67 -8.01 8.51 -21.33
N ASP A 68 -7.04 7.56 -21.21
CA ASP A 68 -7.06 6.31 -22.01
C ASP A 68 -8.07 5.33 -21.41
N ASP A 69 -8.09 5.22 -20.09
CA ASP A 69 -9.06 4.43 -19.34
C ASP A 69 -9.24 5.03 -17.94
N PRO A 70 -10.48 5.00 -17.36
CA PRO A 70 -10.78 5.60 -16.07
C PRO A 70 -10.07 4.89 -14.92
N LEU A 71 -9.96 5.53 -13.77
CA LEU A 71 -9.42 4.96 -12.54
C LEU A 71 -10.55 4.69 -11.56
N GLU A 72 -10.46 3.56 -10.84
CA GLU A 72 -11.51 3.14 -9.92
C GLU A 72 -10.97 2.89 -8.52
N ALA A 73 -11.77 3.23 -7.50
CA ALA A 73 -11.67 2.63 -6.18
C ALA A 73 -12.65 1.45 -6.12
N ILE A 74 -12.15 0.28 -5.74
CA ILE A 74 -12.94 -0.95 -5.67
C ILE A 74 -12.67 -1.62 -4.33
N GLY A 75 -13.72 -2.14 -3.69
CA GLY A 75 -13.54 -2.80 -2.42
C GLY A 75 -14.74 -3.61 -1.98
N TYR A 76 -14.61 -4.14 -0.77
CA TYR A 76 -15.71 -4.84 -0.10
C TYR A 76 -15.71 -4.56 1.40
N VAL A 77 -16.89 -4.72 2.00
CA VAL A 77 -17.10 -4.71 3.44
C VAL A 77 -17.52 -6.11 3.87
N LEU A 78 -16.75 -6.71 4.78
CA LEU A 78 -17.06 -7.99 5.40
C LEU A 78 -17.78 -7.73 6.73
N LEU A 79 -18.98 -8.27 6.89
CA LEU A 79 -19.87 -8.11 8.02
C LEU A 79 -20.06 -9.44 8.73
N GLY A 80 -20.32 -9.42 10.04
CA GLY A 80 -20.61 -10.62 10.83
C GLY A 80 -19.38 -11.30 11.46
N ALA A 81 -18.21 -10.68 11.36
CA ALA A 81 -16.97 -11.08 12.04
C ALA A 81 -16.52 -9.97 13.02
N GLY A 82 -17.34 -9.71 14.05
CA GLY A 82 -17.19 -8.54 14.93
C GLY A 82 -17.59 -7.25 14.22
N LYS A 83 -16.89 -6.14 14.49
CA LYS A 83 -17.07 -4.90 13.73
C LYS A 83 -16.75 -5.10 12.25
N PRO A 84 -17.38 -4.33 11.33
CA PRO A 84 -17.12 -4.45 9.89
C PRO A 84 -15.62 -4.33 9.54
N ILE A 85 -15.17 -5.13 8.56
CA ILE A 85 -13.83 -5.05 7.98
C ILE A 85 -13.97 -4.48 6.57
N VAL A 86 -13.18 -3.46 6.23
CA VAL A 86 -13.21 -2.83 4.90
C VAL A 86 -11.89 -3.07 4.20
N ILE A 87 -11.97 -3.63 2.99
CA ILE A 87 -10.81 -3.80 2.09
C ILE A 87 -11.08 -2.95 0.84
N CYS A 88 -10.14 -2.08 0.51
CA CYS A 88 -10.24 -1.18 -0.62
C CYS A 88 -8.91 -1.12 -1.38
N VAL A 89 -8.99 -1.08 -2.71
CA VAL A 89 -7.85 -0.83 -3.59
C VAL A 89 -8.16 0.32 -4.53
N LEU A 90 -7.19 1.21 -4.73
CA LEU A 90 -7.29 2.37 -5.59
C LEU A 90 -6.37 2.24 -6.80
N ASP A 91 -6.90 2.55 -7.97
CA ASP A 91 -6.10 2.74 -9.19
C ASP A 91 -5.30 4.06 -9.13
N TRP A 92 -4.57 4.30 -8.04
CA TRP A 92 -3.69 5.45 -7.84
C TRP A 92 -2.23 5.00 -7.67
N THR A 93 -1.30 5.94 -7.94
CA THR A 93 0.14 5.71 -7.70
C THR A 93 0.41 5.49 -6.21
N GLY A 94 -0.27 6.22 -5.33
CA GLY A 94 -0.14 6.01 -3.90
C GLY A 94 -0.93 6.99 -3.05
N LEU A 95 -1.13 6.58 -1.81
CA LEU A 95 -1.62 7.37 -0.68
C LEU A 95 -0.57 7.40 0.41
N LEU A 96 -0.14 8.58 0.85
CA LEU A 96 0.92 8.75 1.83
C LEU A 96 0.43 9.54 3.03
N ASN A 97 0.89 9.13 4.22
CA ASN A 97 0.72 9.87 5.47
C ASN A 97 -0.77 10.20 5.75
N SER A 98 -1.13 11.46 6.00
CA SER A 98 -2.51 11.85 6.32
C SER A 98 -3.49 11.57 5.18
N ALA A 99 -3.06 11.55 3.92
CA ALA A 99 -3.93 11.15 2.82
C ALA A 99 -4.43 9.71 2.99
N HIS A 100 -3.54 8.79 3.37
CA HIS A 100 -3.92 7.39 3.66
C HIS A 100 -4.79 7.28 4.91
N LEU A 101 -4.43 8.00 5.98
CA LEU A 101 -5.20 8.00 7.23
C LEU A 101 -6.62 8.53 7.02
N ARG A 102 -6.80 9.59 6.23
CA ARG A 102 -8.12 10.15 5.89
C ARG A 102 -8.98 9.16 5.09
N TRP A 103 -8.40 8.42 4.14
CA TRP A 103 -9.13 7.37 3.42
C TRP A 103 -9.60 6.29 4.38
N ARG A 104 -8.73 5.76 5.26
CA ARG A 104 -9.12 4.77 6.26
C ARG A 104 -10.22 5.28 7.18
N GLN A 105 -10.08 6.49 7.69
CA GLN A 105 -11.08 7.13 8.57
C GLN A 105 -12.44 7.25 7.87
N THR A 106 -12.46 7.77 6.65
CA THR A 106 -13.70 7.98 5.87
C THR A 106 -14.43 6.66 5.60
N LEU A 107 -13.70 5.62 5.20
CA LEU A 107 -14.29 4.31 4.92
C LEU A 107 -14.75 3.61 6.21
N ALA A 108 -14.04 3.80 7.33
CA ALA A 108 -14.43 3.30 8.65
C ALA A 108 -15.74 3.93 9.11
N GLU A 109 -15.87 5.26 9.05
CA GLU A 109 -17.10 5.99 9.39
C GLU A 109 -18.29 5.52 8.55
N ALA A 110 -18.08 5.36 7.23
CA ALA A 110 -19.10 4.88 6.31
C ALA A 110 -19.59 3.46 6.62
N ALA A 111 -18.69 2.61 7.10
CA ALA A 111 -18.99 1.21 7.45
C ALA A 111 -19.42 1.01 8.90
N GLY A 112 -19.37 2.04 9.76
CA GLY A 112 -19.66 1.94 11.19
C GLY A 112 -18.62 1.11 11.94
N THR A 113 -17.33 1.26 11.58
CA THR A 113 -16.21 0.53 12.17
C THR A 113 -15.08 1.48 12.59
N ASN A 114 -13.97 0.94 13.05
CA ASN A 114 -12.77 1.71 13.40
C ASN A 114 -11.76 1.72 12.23
N PRO A 115 -10.89 2.74 12.12
CA PRO A 115 -9.87 2.79 11.06
C PRO A 115 -8.86 1.64 11.09
N ASP A 116 -8.63 1.01 12.23
CA ASP A 116 -7.79 -0.18 12.38
C ASP A 116 -8.36 -1.42 11.68
N ARG A 117 -9.67 -1.43 11.38
CA ARG A 117 -10.35 -2.50 10.61
C ARG A 117 -10.50 -2.16 9.13
N VAL A 118 -9.71 -1.22 8.61
CA VAL A 118 -9.74 -0.78 7.22
C VAL A 118 -8.35 -0.93 6.60
N ALA A 119 -8.24 -1.74 5.54
CA ALA A 119 -7.07 -1.78 4.67
C ALA A 119 -7.36 -1.02 3.36
N VAL A 120 -6.50 -0.05 3.05
CA VAL A 120 -6.53 0.71 1.80
C VAL A 120 -5.17 0.55 1.13
N GLN A 121 -5.17 -0.02 -0.09
CA GLN A 121 -3.96 -0.26 -0.88
C GLN A 121 -4.06 0.49 -2.22
N CYS A 122 -2.93 0.81 -2.82
CA CYS A 122 -2.88 1.35 -4.18
C CYS A 122 -2.33 0.31 -5.14
N VAL A 123 -2.79 0.33 -6.40
CA VAL A 123 -2.21 -0.51 -7.46
C VAL A 123 -0.82 -0.02 -7.85
N HIS A 124 -0.56 1.28 -7.68
CA HIS A 124 0.73 1.94 -7.92
C HIS A 124 1.07 2.22 -9.39
N GLN A 125 0.09 2.24 -10.30
CA GLN A 125 0.35 2.69 -11.66
C GLN A 125 0.68 4.19 -11.71
N HIS A 126 1.55 4.59 -12.67
CA HIS A 126 2.15 5.93 -12.64
C HIS A 126 1.39 6.98 -13.46
N ASN A 127 0.49 6.61 -14.36
CA ASN A 127 -0.42 7.55 -15.02
C ASN A 127 -1.64 7.88 -14.14
N ALA A 128 -1.42 8.17 -12.86
CA ALA A 128 -2.42 8.29 -11.82
C ALA A 128 -1.99 9.30 -10.73
N PRO A 129 -2.91 9.73 -9.84
CA PRO A 129 -2.59 10.57 -8.69
C PRO A 129 -1.64 9.89 -7.68
N PHE A 130 -0.80 10.72 -7.03
CA PHE A 130 0.09 10.32 -5.95
C PHE A 130 -0.09 11.28 -4.77
N ALA A 131 -1.00 10.96 -3.85
CA ALA A 131 -1.50 11.89 -2.87
C ALA A 131 -0.71 11.86 -1.55
N CYS A 132 -0.20 13.03 -1.14
CA CYS A 132 0.37 13.32 0.16
C CYS A 132 -0.01 14.75 0.55
N LEU A 133 -0.89 14.92 1.54
CA LEU A 133 -1.44 16.25 1.87
C LEU A 133 -0.39 17.15 2.52
N GLU A 134 0.52 16.60 3.31
CA GLU A 134 1.62 17.34 3.90
C GLU A 134 2.61 17.84 2.84
N ALA A 135 2.95 16.98 1.87
CA ALA A 135 3.79 17.38 0.75
C ALA A 135 3.09 18.44 -0.12
N GLN A 136 1.77 18.30 -0.34
CA GLN A 136 0.96 19.33 -1.00
C GLN A 136 1.04 20.67 -0.27
N ALA A 137 0.92 20.69 1.04
CA ALA A 137 1.03 21.92 1.83
C ALA A 137 2.42 22.56 1.72
N ILE A 138 3.50 21.75 1.76
CA ILE A 138 4.88 22.22 1.62
C ILE A 138 5.10 22.83 0.22
N VAL A 139 4.62 22.16 -0.84
CA VAL A 139 4.77 22.61 -2.22
C VAL A 139 3.90 23.85 -2.49
N GLY A 140 2.66 23.84 -2.02
CA GLY A 140 1.72 24.97 -2.16
C GLY A 140 2.25 26.27 -1.52
N ALA A 141 2.96 26.15 -0.39
CA ALA A 141 3.59 27.30 0.27
C ALA A 141 4.68 27.98 -0.58
N GLN A 142 5.19 27.35 -1.64
CA GLN A 142 6.18 27.96 -2.54
C GLN A 142 5.55 28.95 -3.53
N GLY A 143 4.27 28.80 -3.84
CA GLY A 143 3.50 29.68 -4.72
C GLY A 143 3.81 29.60 -6.22
N ASP A 144 4.88 28.87 -6.60
CA ASP A 144 5.37 28.74 -7.98
C ASP A 144 5.45 27.28 -8.46
N LEU A 145 5.05 26.35 -7.63
CA LEU A 145 5.02 24.92 -7.97
C LEU A 145 3.60 24.44 -8.27
N PRO A 146 3.43 23.50 -9.20
CA PRO A 146 2.12 22.89 -9.44
C PRO A 146 1.70 22.02 -8.25
N ASP A 147 0.39 21.90 -8.05
CA ASP A 147 -0.16 21.00 -7.03
C ASP A 147 0.33 19.56 -7.23
N ILE A 148 0.58 18.86 -6.13
CA ILE A 148 0.83 17.42 -6.09
C ILE A 148 -0.49 16.65 -6.27
N ILE A 149 -1.51 17.11 -5.54
CA ILE A 149 -2.89 16.60 -5.56
C ILE A 149 -3.83 17.78 -5.36
N ALA A 150 -4.83 17.95 -6.22
CA ALA A 150 -5.83 18.98 -6.04
C ALA A 150 -6.72 18.64 -4.83
N PRO A 151 -6.78 19.51 -3.79
CA PRO A 151 -7.50 19.19 -2.55
C PRO A 151 -9.00 18.90 -2.79
N ASP A 152 -9.67 19.72 -3.61
CA ASP A 152 -11.08 19.54 -3.93
C ASP A 152 -11.37 18.20 -4.63
N PHE A 153 -10.46 17.75 -5.50
CA PHE A 153 -10.60 16.44 -6.15
C PHE A 153 -10.44 15.33 -5.12
N PHE A 154 -9.43 15.42 -4.25
CA PHE A 154 -9.20 14.45 -3.18
C PHE A 154 -10.42 14.34 -2.26
N ASP A 155 -10.98 15.47 -1.81
CA ASP A 155 -12.15 15.51 -0.93
C ASP A 155 -13.42 14.96 -1.60
N ARG A 156 -13.65 15.25 -2.90
CA ARG A 156 -14.75 14.63 -3.65
C ARG A 156 -14.63 13.10 -3.71
N CYS A 157 -13.42 12.56 -3.88
CA CYS A 157 -13.21 11.11 -3.86
C CYS A 157 -13.59 10.52 -2.49
N LEU A 158 -13.24 11.18 -1.39
CA LEU A 158 -13.60 10.73 -0.03
C LEU A 158 -15.11 10.74 0.18
N VAL A 159 -15.81 11.84 -0.19
CA VAL A 159 -17.27 11.95 -0.07
C VAL A 159 -17.96 10.85 -0.87
N THR A 160 -17.55 10.65 -2.13
CA THR A 160 -18.10 9.57 -2.97
C THR A 160 -17.84 8.19 -2.35
N GLY A 161 -16.64 7.96 -1.83
CA GLY A 161 -16.28 6.70 -1.16
C GLY A 161 -17.16 6.41 0.06
N HIS A 162 -17.39 7.42 0.90
CA HIS A 162 -18.28 7.33 2.05
C HIS A 162 -19.70 6.92 1.64
N GLU A 163 -20.25 7.58 0.65
CA GLU A 163 -21.61 7.30 0.15
C GLU A 163 -21.72 5.89 -0.43
N ARG A 164 -20.77 5.47 -1.28
CA ARG A 164 -20.78 4.16 -1.94
C ARG A 164 -20.64 3.01 -0.95
N VAL A 165 -19.81 3.15 0.06
CA VAL A 165 -19.69 2.14 1.13
C VAL A 165 -21.00 2.01 1.90
N ARG A 166 -21.59 3.12 2.35
CA ARG A 166 -22.90 3.10 3.06
C ARG A 166 -24.01 2.48 2.24
N GLU A 167 -24.09 2.80 0.96
CA GLU A 167 -25.10 2.22 0.06
C GLU A 167 -24.88 0.70 -0.17
N SER A 168 -23.62 0.29 -0.30
CA SER A 168 -23.27 -1.10 -0.57
C SER A 168 -23.71 -2.02 0.57
N ILE A 169 -23.51 -1.61 1.81
CA ILE A 169 -23.85 -2.41 3.02
C ILE A 169 -25.33 -2.79 3.04
N LYS A 170 -26.21 -1.91 2.56
CA LYS A 170 -27.65 -2.18 2.47
C LYS A 170 -27.98 -3.35 1.53
N ARG A 171 -27.08 -3.68 0.60
CA ARG A 171 -27.23 -4.71 -0.44
C ARG A 171 -26.27 -5.88 -0.22
N SER A 172 -25.77 -6.05 1.01
CA SER A 172 -24.83 -7.15 1.33
C SER A 172 -25.44 -8.51 1.06
N SER A 173 -24.64 -9.44 0.57
CA SER A 173 -25.00 -10.85 0.32
C SER A 173 -24.40 -11.76 1.38
N PRO A 174 -25.05 -12.87 1.77
CA PRO A 174 -24.42 -13.90 2.60
C PRO A 174 -23.15 -14.45 1.94
N VAL A 175 -22.16 -14.80 2.74
CA VAL A 175 -20.93 -15.48 2.29
C VAL A 175 -20.87 -16.85 2.97
N THR A 176 -20.68 -17.89 2.17
CA THR A 176 -20.67 -19.27 2.66
C THR A 176 -19.36 -19.99 2.44
N HIS A 177 -18.64 -19.64 1.36
CA HIS A 177 -17.41 -20.32 0.96
C HIS A 177 -16.34 -19.32 0.55
N ILE A 178 -15.10 -19.76 0.67
CA ILE A 178 -13.91 -19.12 0.12
C ILE A 178 -13.20 -20.10 -0.81
N ALA A 179 -12.63 -19.60 -1.90
CA ALA A 179 -11.74 -20.38 -2.76
C ALA A 179 -10.43 -19.64 -2.94
N HIS A 180 -9.34 -20.37 -3.10
CA HIS A 180 -8.05 -19.82 -3.44
C HIS A 180 -7.33 -20.70 -4.47
N GLY A 181 -6.53 -20.06 -5.30
CA GLY A 181 -5.70 -20.74 -6.30
C GLY A 181 -4.56 -19.83 -6.76
N GLU A 182 -3.54 -20.42 -7.33
CA GLU A 182 -2.41 -19.69 -7.87
C GLU A 182 -1.90 -20.27 -9.17
N ALA A 183 -1.32 -19.42 -10.01
CA ALA A 183 -0.71 -19.84 -11.27
C ALA A 183 0.48 -18.95 -11.62
N PRO A 184 1.50 -19.47 -12.30
CA PRO A 184 2.64 -18.67 -12.72
C PRO A 184 2.25 -17.71 -13.85
N VAL A 185 2.66 -16.44 -13.72
CA VAL A 185 2.61 -15.45 -14.80
C VAL A 185 3.95 -15.40 -15.49
N LYS A 186 3.93 -15.60 -16.80
CA LYS A 186 5.15 -15.65 -17.60
C LYS A 186 5.45 -14.31 -18.26
N GLN A 187 6.74 -13.93 -18.29
CA GLN A 187 7.23 -12.81 -19.08
C GLN A 187 6.58 -11.44 -18.74
N ILE A 188 6.40 -11.17 -17.44
CA ILE A 188 6.05 -9.83 -16.92
C ILE A 188 7.13 -9.37 -15.96
N ALA A 189 7.28 -10.02 -14.80
CA ALA A 189 8.13 -9.59 -13.71
C ALA A 189 9.62 -9.87 -13.97
N GLY A 190 10.45 -8.97 -13.48
CA GLY A 190 11.89 -9.15 -13.34
C GLY A 190 12.41 -8.23 -12.24
N ASN A 191 13.41 -8.70 -11.50
CA ASN A 191 14.06 -7.88 -10.49
C ASN A 191 14.75 -6.70 -11.16
N ARG A 192 14.50 -5.49 -10.63
CA ARG A 192 15.06 -4.25 -11.18
C ARG A 192 16.56 -4.10 -10.89
N ARG A 193 17.06 -4.78 -9.88
CA ARG A 193 18.43 -4.70 -9.36
C ARG A 193 19.28 -5.82 -9.96
N ILE A 194 20.11 -5.50 -10.92
CA ILE A 194 21.08 -6.42 -11.52
C ILE A 194 22.34 -6.33 -10.67
N ILE A 195 22.63 -7.38 -9.89
CA ILE A 195 23.78 -7.40 -8.98
C ILE A 195 25.01 -7.91 -9.71
N GLY A 196 26.12 -7.17 -9.63
CA GLY A 196 27.40 -7.54 -10.18
C GLY A 196 28.20 -8.48 -9.27
N LEU A 197 29.32 -8.99 -9.77
CA LEU A 197 30.22 -9.90 -9.05
C LEU A 197 30.78 -9.30 -7.75
N ASN A 198 30.84 -8.00 -7.65
CA ASN A 198 31.28 -7.27 -6.46
C ASN A 198 30.18 -7.12 -5.39
N GLY A 199 29.01 -7.74 -5.59
CA GLY A 199 27.86 -7.68 -4.69
C GLY A 199 27.11 -6.34 -4.70
N LYS A 200 27.43 -5.40 -5.60
CA LYS A 200 26.74 -4.11 -5.76
C LYS A 200 25.84 -4.11 -6.98
N VAL A 201 24.89 -3.17 -7.02
CA VAL A 201 24.05 -2.97 -8.20
C VAL A 201 24.93 -2.54 -9.38
N LEU A 202 25.06 -3.44 -10.35
CA LEU A 202 25.77 -3.20 -11.61
C LEU A 202 24.95 -2.33 -12.55
N SER A 203 23.65 -2.63 -12.65
CA SER A 203 22.71 -1.89 -13.49
C SER A 203 21.31 -1.91 -12.90
N GLN A 204 20.55 -0.85 -13.17
CA GLN A 204 19.16 -0.70 -12.72
C GLN A 204 18.24 -0.91 -13.94
N ARG A 205 17.56 -2.05 -13.97
CA ARG A 205 16.48 -2.30 -14.94
C ARG A 205 15.26 -1.50 -14.51
N GLY A 206 14.80 -0.53 -15.29
CA GLY A 206 13.58 0.22 -15.04
C GLY A 206 12.32 -0.64 -15.21
N SER A 207 11.15 -0.01 -15.12
CA SER A 207 9.88 -0.67 -15.44
C SER A 207 9.67 -0.85 -16.95
N SER A 208 10.40 -0.09 -17.76
CA SER A 208 10.63 -0.30 -19.19
C SER A 208 12.11 -0.11 -19.52
N SER A 209 12.59 -0.73 -20.57
CA SER A 209 13.97 -0.55 -21.03
C SER A 209 14.08 -0.77 -22.54
N THR A 210 14.88 0.08 -23.18
CA THR A 210 15.30 -0.09 -24.57
C THR A 210 16.72 -0.68 -24.70
N LYS A 211 17.40 -0.92 -23.56
CA LYS A 211 18.75 -1.47 -23.52
C LYS A 211 18.74 -2.97 -23.75
N PRO A 212 19.40 -3.50 -24.81
CA PRO A 212 19.39 -4.92 -25.13
C PRO A 212 19.88 -5.81 -23.96
N GLU A 213 20.91 -5.38 -23.24
CA GLU A 213 21.46 -6.12 -22.12
C GLU A 213 20.43 -6.31 -20.96
N HIS A 214 19.51 -5.36 -20.76
CA HIS A 214 18.45 -5.49 -19.75
C HIS A 214 17.46 -6.60 -20.07
N HIS A 215 17.26 -6.93 -21.34
CA HIS A 215 16.41 -8.02 -21.79
C HIS A 215 17.11 -9.38 -21.68
N GLN A 216 18.45 -9.39 -21.76
CA GLN A 216 19.27 -10.63 -21.69
C GLN A 216 19.50 -11.10 -20.25
N TYR A 217 19.69 -10.18 -19.27
CA TYR A 217 19.87 -10.56 -17.86
C TYR A 217 18.70 -11.41 -17.37
N PRO A 218 18.96 -12.40 -16.47
CA PRO A 218 17.90 -13.22 -15.88
C PRO A 218 16.85 -12.38 -15.15
N GLU A 219 15.68 -12.97 -14.88
CA GLU A 219 14.63 -12.30 -14.11
C GLU A 219 15.10 -11.89 -12.71
N GLY A 220 16.01 -12.66 -12.13
CA GLY A 220 16.45 -12.49 -10.75
C GLY A 220 15.42 -13.02 -9.76
N LEU A 221 15.50 -12.58 -8.51
CA LEU A 221 14.54 -12.98 -7.47
C LEU A 221 13.20 -12.28 -7.72
N ILE A 222 12.17 -13.08 -8.00
CA ILE A 222 10.77 -12.66 -8.18
C ILE A 222 9.85 -13.65 -7.47
N ASP A 223 8.59 -13.30 -7.27
CA ASP A 223 7.49 -14.25 -7.08
C ASP A 223 6.73 -14.37 -8.42
N PRO A 224 6.83 -15.50 -9.12
CA PRO A 224 6.16 -15.66 -10.42
C PRO A 224 4.66 -15.93 -10.26
N MET A 225 4.17 -16.25 -9.04
CA MET A 225 2.83 -16.73 -8.83
C MET A 225 1.84 -15.57 -8.69
N LEU A 226 0.80 -15.56 -9.54
CA LEU A 226 -0.40 -14.77 -9.30
C LEU A 226 -1.34 -15.59 -8.42
N LYS A 227 -1.79 -14.99 -7.34
CA LYS A 227 -2.71 -15.59 -6.38
C LYS A 227 -4.10 -14.99 -6.53
N THR A 228 -5.13 -15.84 -6.53
CA THR A 228 -6.53 -15.39 -6.55
C THR A 228 -7.27 -15.96 -5.34
N VAL A 229 -8.04 -15.10 -4.67
CA VAL A 229 -8.96 -15.50 -3.60
C VAL A 229 -10.36 -14.99 -3.93
N THR A 230 -11.35 -15.89 -3.87
CA THR A 230 -12.75 -15.59 -4.24
C THR A 230 -13.71 -15.97 -3.13
N PHE A 231 -14.64 -15.07 -2.80
CA PHE A 231 -15.74 -15.31 -1.87
C PHE A 231 -17.00 -15.72 -2.62
N TYR A 232 -17.76 -16.67 -2.05
CA TYR A 232 -18.96 -17.22 -2.67
C TYR A 232 -20.19 -17.22 -1.73
N HIS A 233 -21.36 -17.06 -2.35
CA HIS A 233 -22.63 -17.45 -1.76
C HIS A 233 -23.16 -18.68 -2.51
N GLY A 234 -23.04 -19.87 -1.91
CA GLY A 234 -23.23 -21.13 -2.63
C GLY A 234 -22.26 -21.25 -3.79
N ASP A 235 -22.78 -21.35 -5.02
CA ASP A 235 -21.98 -21.41 -6.25
C ASP A 235 -21.72 -20.05 -6.90
N ARG A 236 -22.39 -19.00 -6.44
CA ARG A 236 -22.24 -17.65 -6.99
C ARG A 236 -21.00 -16.95 -6.42
N ALA A 237 -20.03 -16.64 -7.27
CA ALA A 237 -18.89 -15.79 -6.92
C ALA A 237 -19.37 -14.35 -6.64
N LEU A 238 -18.90 -13.75 -5.54
CA LEU A 238 -19.25 -12.40 -5.13
C LEU A 238 -18.13 -11.41 -5.40
N VAL A 239 -16.91 -11.77 -4.98
CA VAL A 239 -15.72 -10.95 -5.17
C VAL A 239 -14.50 -11.83 -5.35
N ALA A 240 -13.67 -11.50 -6.34
CA ALA A 240 -12.38 -12.13 -6.60
C ALA A 240 -11.26 -11.08 -6.46
N SER A 241 -10.28 -11.39 -5.63
CA SER A 241 -9.10 -10.56 -5.39
C SER A 241 -7.87 -11.23 -5.97
N HIS A 242 -7.16 -10.52 -6.86
CA HIS A 242 -5.97 -11.01 -7.57
C HIS A 242 -4.74 -10.30 -7.04
N TYR A 243 -3.67 -11.03 -6.74
CA TYR A 243 -2.43 -10.54 -6.14
C TYR A 243 -1.24 -10.93 -7.00
N TYR A 244 -0.46 -9.96 -7.45
CA TYR A 244 0.77 -10.20 -8.19
C TYR A 244 1.78 -9.07 -7.98
N ALA A 245 3.04 -9.40 -7.78
CA ALA A 245 4.09 -8.43 -7.47
C ALA A 245 4.81 -7.97 -8.74
N CYS A 246 4.45 -6.78 -9.24
CA CYS A 246 5.17 -6.12 -10.32
C CYS A 246 4.81 -4.63 -10.41
N HIS A 247 5.79 -3.75 -10.51
CA HIS A 247 5.59 -2.31 -10.72
C HIS A 247 4.75 -2.07 -11.98
N PRO A 248 3.54 -1.49 -11.87
CA PRO A 248 2.62 -1.31 -13.00
C PRO A 248 2.95 -0.02 -13.76
N MET A 249 3.95 -0.06 -14.58
CA MET A 249 4.49 1.08 -15.32
C MET A 249 4.94 0.63 -16.71
N SER A 250 3.95 0.35 -17.58
CA SER A 250 4.21 -0.17 -18.93
C SER A 250 4.53 0.94 -19.94
N TYR A 251 3.56 1.83 -20.18
CA TYR A 251 3.65 2.99 -21.06
C TYR A 251 3.15 4.21 -20.27
N TYR A 252 4.01 5.16 -19.95
CA TYR A 252 3.69 6.23 -19.01
C TYR A 252 4.38 7.55 -19.34
N GLY A 253 3.97 8.63 -18.63
CA GLY A 253 4.63 9.94 -18.70
C GLY A 253 4.04 10.89 -19.73
N HIS A 254 3.08 10.44 -20.53
CA HIS A 254 2.52 11.20 -21.65
C HIS A 254 1.29 12.08 -21.30
N GLY A 255 0.90 12.13 -20.02
CA GLY A 255 -0.28 12.88 -19.57
C GLY A 255 -1.61 12.18 -19.89
N ARG A 256 -1.59 10.90 -20.22
CA ARG A 256 -2.80 10.11 -20.47
C ARG A 256 -3.06 9.19 -19.28
N VAL A 257 -4.18 9.45 -18.60
CA VAL A 257 -4.59 8.66 -17.41
C VAL A 257 -4.85 7.21 -17.82
N SER A 258 -4.33 6.26 -17.05
CA SER A 258 -4.57 4.83 -17.28
C SER A 258 -4.33 4.02 -16.02
N ALA A 259 -5.17 2.99 -15.81
CA ALA A 259 -4.98 1.95 -14.79
C ALA A 259 -3.88 0.94 -15.16
N ASP A 260 -3.15 1.17 -16.26
CA ASP A 260 -2.06 0.36 -16.78
C ASP A 260 -2.45 -1.12 -17.00
N PHE A 261 -1.50 -1.99 -17.31
CA PHE A 261 -1.77 -3.39 -17.64
C PHE A 261 -2.53 -4.16 -16.54
N CYS A 262 -2.31 -3.79 -15.28
CA CYS A 262 -3.00 -4.40 -14.13
C CYS A 262 -4.49 -4.09 -14.13
N GLY A 263 -4.86 -2.83 -14.22
CA GLY A 263 -6.26 -2.41 -14.26
C GLY A 263 -6.98 -2.85 -15.53
N LEU A 264 -6.27 -2.85 -16.67
CA LEU A 264 -6.80 -3.34 -17.94
C LEU A 264 -7.10 -4.85 -17.89
N ALA A 265 -6.20 -5.69 -17.36
CA ALA A 265 -6.43 -7.12 -17.19
C ALA A 265 -7.62 -7.40 -16.25
N ARG A 266 -7.69 -6.70 -15.10
CA ARG A 266 -8.82 -6.77 -14.16
C ARG A 266 -10.15 -6.40 -14.83
N ARG A 267 -10.18 -5.33 -15.65
CA ARG A 267 -11.40 -4.93 -16.38
C ARG A 267 -11.82 -5.93 -17.44
N GLN A 268 -10.87 -6.50 -18.18
CA GLN A 268 -11.19 -7.56 -19.13
C GLN A 268 -11.82 -8.74 -18.40
N ARG A 269 -11.25 -9.13 -17.26
CA ARG A 269 -11.84 -10.20 -16.44
C ARG A 269 -13.22 -9.83 -15.88
N GLN A 270 -13.43 -8.58 -15.43
CA GLN A 270 -14.72 -8.07 -14.99
C GLN A 270 -15.78 -8.12 -16.10
N THR A 271 -15.39 -7.83 -17.34
CA THR A 271 -16.30 -7.92 -18.49
C THR A 271 -16.67 -9.39 -18.83
N GLN A 272 -15.74 -10.32 -18.66
CA GLN A 272 -15.98 -11.76 -18.87
C GLN A 272 -16.83 -12.37 -17.76
N ASN A 273 -16.79 -11.83 -16.54
CA ASN A 273 -17.53 -12.31 -15.38
C ASN A 273 -18.19 -11.12 -14.62
N PRO A 274 -19.26 -10.54 -15.18
CA PRO A 274 -19.84 -9.30 -14.65
C PRO A 274 -20.51 -9.46 -13.29
N GLU A 275 -20.95 -10.67 -12.92
CA GLU A 275 -21.61 -10.97 -11.66
C GLU A 275 -20.65 -10.99 -10.45
N CYS A 276 -19.35 -11.14 -10.68
CA CYS A 276 -18.30 -11.11 -9.67
C CYS A 276 -17.57 -9.77 -9.70
N THR A 277 -17.34 -9.15 -8.55
CA THR A 277 -16.50 -7.94 -8.47
C THR A 277 -15.03 -8.35 -8.45
N HIS A 278 -14.23 -7.87 -9.41
CA HIS A 278 -12.82 -8.18 -9.51
C HIS A 278 -11.95 -7.03 -8.96
N LEU A 279 -11.05 -7.33 -8.00
CA LEU A 279 -10.03 -6.45 -7.46
C LEU A 279 -8.64 -6.93 -7.88
N TYR A 280 -7.71 -6.00 -8.05
CA TYR A 280 -6.30 -6.32 -8.25
C TYR A 280 -5.46 -5.60 -7.19
N PHE A 281 -4.62 -6.35 -6.51
CA PHE A 281 -3.65 -5.84 -5.54
C PHE A 281 -2.22 -6.06 -6.06
N ASN A 282 -1.41 -5.03 -5.96
CA ASN A 282 0.01 -5.19 -6.20
C ASN A 282 0.68 -5.79 -4.96
N GLY A 283 1.46 -6.84 -5.16
CA GLY A 283 2.31 -7.43 -4.12
C GLY A 283 3.53 -6.58 -3.81
N CYS A 284 4.51 -7.15 -3.13
CA CYS A 284 5.77 -6.47 -2.79
C CYS A 284 6.61 -6.21 -4.05
N GLY A 285 6.25 -5.17 -4.80
CA GLY A 285 6.83 -4.82 -6.10
C GLY A 285 7.97 -3.80 -6.06
N GLY A 286 8.48 -3.40 -4.89
CA GLY A 286 9.46 -2.32 -4.77
C GLY A 286 10.74 -2.52 -5.60
N ASN A 287 11.25 -3.73 -5.67
CA ASN A 287 12.38 -4.10 -6.51
C ASN A 287 12.01 -4.91 -7.76
N ILE A 288 10.72 -5.03 -8.09
CA ILE A 288 10.22 -5.79 -9.23
C ILE A 288 9.61 -4.86 -10.27
N GLY A 289 9.86 -5.11 -11.55
CA GLY A 289 9.28 -4.36 -12.66
C GLY A 289 9.26 -5.15 -13.96
N ALA A 290 8.57 -4.61 -14.96
CA ALA A 290 8.39 -5.30 -16.25
C ALA A 290 9.55 -5.08 -17.25
N GLY A 291 10.58 -4.30 -16.89
CA GLY A 291 11.59 -3.83 -17.84
C GLY A 291 12.41 -4.88 -18.58
N LYS A 292 12.35 -6.16 -18.15
CA LYS A 292 12.90 -7.26 -18.95
C LYS A 292 12.07 -7.54 -20.21
N TYR A 293 10.76 -7.31 -20.15
CA TYR A 293 9.78 -7.67 -21.16
C TYR A 293 9.00 -6.48 -21.71
N ASN A 294 9.38 -5.27 -21.33
CA ASN A 294 8.72 -4.01 -21.63
C ASN A 294 9.70 -3.00 -22.21
N ASN A 295 9.47 -2.59 -23.45
CA ASN A 295 10.23 -1.54 -24.13
C ASN A 295 9.62 -0.13 -23.96
N GLY A 296 8.50 0.00 -23.24
CA GLY A 296 7.80 1.28 -23.00
C GLY A 296 6.85 1.69 -24.12
N SER A 297 6.54 0.82 -25.08
CA SER A 297 5.57 1.10 -26.14
C SER A 297 4.12 0.80 -25.71
N LYS A 298 3.15 1.30 -26.49
CA LYS A 298 1.72 1.00 -26.27
C LYS A 298 1.42 -0.48 -26.46
N GLU A 299 2.08 -1.11 -27.43
CA GLU A 299 1.96 -2.53 -27.75
C GLU A 299 2.46 -3.41 -26.60
N ALA A 300 3.53 -2.96 -25.92
CA ALA A 300 4.02 -3.64 -24.72
C ALA A 300 2.97 -3.65 -23.60
N ARG A 301 2.20 -2.55 -23.38
CA ARG A 301 1.08 -2.52 -22.43
C ARG A 301 0.05 -3.59 -22.76
N THR A 302 -0.38 -3.68 -24.02
CA THR A 302 -1.34 -4.70 -24.47
C THR A 302 -0.82 -6.11 -24.24
N THR A 303 0.44 -6.37 -24.56
CA THR A 303 1.09 -7.68 -24.33
C THR A 303 1.11 -8.05 -22.85
N LEU A 304 1.51 -7.12 -21.97
CA LEU A 304 1.55 -7.34 -20.53
C LEU A 304 0.13 -7.56 -19.96
N THR A 305 -0.87 -6.82 -20.47
CA THR A 305 -2.29 -6.98 -20.09
C THR A 305 -2.77 -8.41 -20.37
N ASN A 306 -2.51 -8.93 -21.58
CA ASN A 306 -2.94 -10.26 -21.98
C ASN A 306 -2.25 -11.35 -21.15
N ARG A 307 -0.94 -11.25 -20.91
CA ARG A 307 -0.18 -12.17 -20.04
C ARG A 307 -0.70 -12.20 -18.61
N LEU A 308 -1.05 -11.03 -18.06
CA LEU A 308 -1.61 -10.95 -16.72
C LEU A 308 -3.01 -11.54 -16.65
N LEU A 309 -3.85 -11.29 -17.66
CA LEU A 309 -5.19 -11.89 -17.77
C LEU A 309 -5.11 -13.44 -17.87
N GLU A 310 -4.18 -13.96 -18.66
CA GLU A 310 -3.92 -15.42 -18.71
C GLU A 310 -3.57 -15.97 -17.34
N GLY A 311 -2.72 -15.26 -16.57
CA GLY A 311 -2.39 -15.63 -15.19
C GLY A 311 -3.60 -15.60 -14.26
N ILE A 312 -4.47 -14.59 -14.38
CA ILE A 312 -5.73 -14.49 -13.62
C ILE A 312 -6.61 -15.70 -13.92
N LEU A 313 -6.86 -16.00 -15.18
CA LEU A 313 -7.71 -17.12 -15.61
C LEU A 313 -7.13 -18.47 -15.14
N ALA A 314 -5.82 -18.65 -15.25
CA ALA A 314 -5.14 -19.87 -14.80
C ALA A 314 -5.21 -20.04 -13.28
N SER A 315 -5.05 -18.96 -12.49
CA SER A 315 -5.16 -19.01 -11.02
C SER A 315 -6.60 -19.30 -10.57
N GLU A 316 -7.59 -18.76 -11.27
CA GLU A 316 -9.00 -19.06 -11.01
C GLU A 316 -9.35 -20.54 -11.36
N ALA A 317 -8.80 -21.08 -12.43
CA ALA A 317 -8.99 -22.49 -12.80
C ALA A 317 -8.35 -23.46 -11.80
N ALA A 318 -7.32 -23.02 -11.08
CA ALA A 318 -6.62 -23.80 -10.04
C ALA A 318 -7.26 -23.69 -8.65
N MET A 319 -8.37 -22.94 -8.49
CA MET A 319 -8.95 -22.69 -7.18
C MET A 319 -9.54 -23.95 -6.53
N THR A 320 -9.27 -24.09 -5.23
CA THR A 320 -9.97 -25.03 -4.34
C THR A 320 -10.94 -24.26 -3.46
N ARG A 321 -12.21 -24.67 -3.45
CA ARG A 321 -13.29 -24.04 -2.69
C ARG A 321 -13.58 -24.81 -1.41
N GLN A 322 -13.77 -24.08 -0.31
CA GLN A 322 -14.08 -24.63 1.00
C GLN A 322 -15.11 -23.76 1.76
N PRO A 323 -15.95 -24.36 2.65
CA PRO A 323 -16.84 -23.57 3.51
C PRO A 323 -16.02 -22.73 4.49
N ILE A 324 -16.50 -21.53 4.81
CA ILE A 324 -15.85 -20.66 5.79
C ILE A 324 -16.17 -21.17 7.20
N LYS A 325 -15.13 -21.40 8.00
CA LYS A 325 -15.20 -21.91 9.38
C LYS A 325 -14.68 -20.91 10.41
N SER A 326 -13.74 -20.05 10.01
CA SER A 326 -13.11 -19.07 10.90
C SER A 326 -12.82 -17.79 10.15
N VAL A 327 -12.92 -16.64 10.85
CA VAL A 327 -12.53 -15.32 10.38
C VAL A 327 -11.88 -14.59 11.53
N SER A 328 -10.69 -14.03 11.32
CA SER A 328 -10.03 -13.14 12.27
C SER A 328 -9.40 -11.97 11.55
N TRP A 329 -9.28 -10.84 12.24
CA TRP A 329 -8.61 -9.63 11.78
C TRP A 329 -7.61 -9.19 12.82
N ASN A 330 -6.36 -8.97 12.40
CA ASN A 330 -5.29 -8.54 13.27
C ASN A 330 -4.60 -7.30 12.71
N THR A 331 -4.08 -6.46 13.59
CA THR A 331 -3.33 -5.27 13.24
C THR A 331 -2.02 -5.18 14.03
N GLN A 332 -1.02 -4.59 13.41
CA GLN A 332 0.26 -4.30 14.03
C GLN A 332 0.69 -2.89 13.65
N GLU A 333 1.00 -2.06 14.63
CA GLU A 333 1.58 -0.75 14.41
C GLU A 333 3.10 -0.81 14.50
N ILE A 334 3.79 -0.10 13.59
CA ILE A 334 5.24 0.05 13.59
C ILE A 334 5.60 1.52 13.41
N LEU A 335 6.59 2.01 14.18
CA LEU A 335 7.18 3.34 13.97
C LEU A 335 8.50 3.18 13.24
N PRO A 336 8.58 3.57 11.94
CA PRO A 336 9.78 3.35 11.15
C PRO A 336 10.98 4.16 11.66
N PRO A 337 12.20 3.59 11.67
CA PRO A 337 13.41 4.36 11.91
C PRO A 337 13.70 5.25 10.69
N LEU A 338 13.99 6.54 10.91
CA LEU A 338 14.42 7.42 9.83
C LEU A 338 15.77 6.99 9.27
N ASN A 339 15.95 7.18 7.96
CA ASN A 339 17.24 6.97 7.32
C ASN A 339 18.14 8.19 7.60
N PRO A 340 19.28 8.00 8.30
CA PRO A 340 20.17 9.10 8.67
C PRO A 340 20.87 9.79 7.47
N ALA A 341 20.74 9.23 6.28
CA ALA A 341 21.25 9.84 5.05
C ALA A 341 20.43 11.07 4.59
N PHE A 342 19.24 11.29 5.18
CA PHE A 342 18.39 12.44 4.84
C PHE A 342 18.37 13.45 6.00
N ASP A 343 18.53 14.72 5.62
CA ASP A 343 18.46 15.88 6.51
C ASP A 343 17.32 16.80 6.07
N GLU A 344 16.42 17.16 6.98
CA GLU A 344 15.24 17.97 6.65
C GLU A 344 15.62 19.37 6.15
N ALA A 345 16.62 20.00 6.75
CA ALA A 345 17.05 21.35 6.34
C ALA A 345 17.65 21.35 4.93
N ALA A 346 18.43 20.31 4.59
CA ALA A 346 18.96 20.13 3.24
C ALA A 346 17.83 19.90 2.22
N LEU A 347 16.83 19.06 2.53
CA LEU A 347 15.67 18.84 1.67
C LEU A 347 14.83 20.10 1.49
N MET A 348 14.61 20.88 2.55
CA MET A 348 13.90 22.16 2.46
C MET A 348 14.65 23.19 1.60
N LYS A 349 15.99 23.19 1.63
CA LYS A 349 16.81 24.02 0.73
C LYS A 349 16.62 23.64 -0.73
N GLU A 350 16.50 22.36 -1.07
CA GLU A 350 16.18 21.90 -2.43
C GLU A 350 14.80 22.38 -2.87
N ILE A 351 13.79 22.28 -2.00
CA ILE A 351 12.41 22.70 -2.28
C ILE A 351 12.33 24.20 -2.57
N THR A 352 13.01 25.02 -1.78
CA THR A 352 12.97 26.49 -1.89
C THR A 352 13.84 27.04 -3.03
N ASN A 353 14.77 26.24 -3.58
CA ASN A 353 15.67 26.68 -4.65
C ASN A 353 14.94 26.78 -5.99
N LYS A 354 14.55 27.99 -6.37
CA LYS A 354 13.81 28.26 -7.63
C LYS A 354 14.60 27.94 -8.90
N SER A 355 15.93 27.76 -8.82
CA SER A 355 16.74 27.31 -9.95
C SER A 355 16.59 25.81 -10.25
N ASN A 356 16.08 25.02 -9.30
CA ASN A 356 15.80 23.61 -9.48
C ASN A 356 14.54 23.40 -10.31
N ARG A 357 14.54 22.34 -11.14
CA ARG A 357 13.35 21.91 -11.89
C ARG A 357 12.25 21.44 -10.92
N THR A 358 11.00 21.56 -11.33
CA THR A 358 9.80 21.17 -10.56
C THR A 358 9.95 19.82 -9.84
N VAL A 359 10.38 18.77 -10.54
CA VAL A 359 10.56 17.43 -9.96
C VAL A 359 11.59 17.40 -8.84
N ALA A 360 12.68 18.14 -8.97
CA ALA A 360 13.74 18.22 -7.95
C ALA A 360 13.28 19.01 -6.71
N ARG A 361 12.22 19.80 -6.81
CA ARG A 361 11.60 20.55 -5.70
C ARG A 361 10.41 19.79 -5.08
N ASN A 362 9.60 19.12 -5.88
CA ASN A 362 8.42 18.39 -5.38
C ASN A 362 8.79 17.10 -4.63
N ARG A 363 9.75 16.33 -5.14
CA ARG A 363 10.12 15.04 -4.53
C ARG A 363 10.62 15.15 -3.09
N PRO A 364 11.50 16.08 -2.71
CA PRO A 364 11.93 16.26 -1.33
C PRO A 364 10.78 16.55 -0.36
N ALA A 365 9.68 17.17 -0.81
CA ALA A 365 8.54 17.48 0.05
C ALA A 365 7.88 16.21 0.62
N TYR A 366 7.89 15.11 -0.11
CA TYR A 366 7.39 13.81 0.40
C TYR A 366 8.31 13.26 1.50
N ALA A 367 9.63 13.37 1.34
CA ALA A 367 10.60 12.96 2.36
C ALA A 367 10.41 13.77 3.64
N VAL A 368 10.31 15.10 3.53
CA VAL A 368 10.05 16.00 4.67
C VAL A 368 8.73 15.64 5.37
N ALA A 369 7.67 15.38 4.60
CA ALA A 369 6.38 14.96 5.14
C ALA A 369 6.49 13.68 5.98
N PHE A 370 7.21 12.69 5.48
CA PHE A 370 7.43 11.44 6.20
C PHE A 370 8.31 11.63 7.45
N MET A 371 9.39 12.41 7.36
CA MET A 371 10.25 12.70 8.52
C MET A 371 9.45 13.35 9.65
N ARG A 372 8.64 14.36 9.32
CA ARG A 372 7.77 15.04 10.29
C ARG A 372 6.75 14.10 10.93
N ARG A 373 6.15 13.19 10.14
CA ARG A 373 5.26 12.15 10.65
C ARG A 373 5.94 11.27 11.71
N VAL A 374 7.17 10.80 11.43
CA VAL A 374 7.92 9.98 12.38
C VAL A 374 8.28 10.76 13.63
N GLN A 375 8.67 12.03 13.50
CA GLN A 375 8.91 12.93 14.64
C GLN A 375 7.64 13.13 15.50
N GLN A 376 6.46 13.15 14.87
CA GLN A 376 5.15 13.21 15.55
C GLN A 376 4.70 11.86 16.14
N GLN A 377 5.55 10.81 16.08
CA GLN A 377 5.26 9.48 16.61
C GLN A 377 4.00 8.83 15.98
N THR A 378 3.68 9.14 14.73
CA THR A 378 2.53 8.57 14.02
C THR A 378 2.93 7.27 13.31
N PRO A 379 2.48 6.08 13.78
CA PRO A 379 2.94 4.79 13.26
C PRO A 379 2.37 4.47 11.87
N LEU A 380 2.96 3.47 11.22
CA LEU A 380 2.38 2.76 10.10
C LEU A 380 1.56 1.58 10.61
N ALA A 381 0.41 1.34 10.01
CA ALA A 381 -0.39 0.16 10.30
C ALA A 381 -0.15 -0.94 9.28
N LEU A 382 0.10 -2.15 9.77
CA LEU A 382 0.01 -3.40 9.04
C LEU A 382 -1.28 -4.10 9.47
N SER A 383 -1.86 -4.93 8.61
CA SER A 383 -3.01 -5.75 8.99
C SER A 383 -3.04 -7.09 8.28
N SER A 384 -3.76 -8.03 8.88
CA SER A 384 -4.07 -9.31 8.24
C SER A 384 -5.54 -9.69 8.45
N LEU A 385 -6.14 -10.23 7.40
CA LEU A 385 -7.41 -10.93 7.45
C LEU A 385 -7.13 -12.41 7.27
N HIS A 386 -7.59 -13.23 8.21
CA HIS A 386 -7.46 -14.69 8.10
C HIS A 386 -8.83 -15.31 7.94
N ILE A 387 -8.96 -16.19 6.97
CA ILE A 387 -10.18 -16.96 6.73
C ILE A 387 -9.76 -18.40 6.45
N ASN A 388 -10.07 -19.32 7.37
CA ASN A 388 -9.57 -20.68 7.35
C ASN A 388 -8.03 -20.71 7.24
N ASP A 389 -7.50 -21.35 6.19
CA ASP A 389 -6.07 -21.41 5.83
C ASP A 389 -5.58 -20.26 4.91
N VAL A 390 -6.45 -19.30 4.59
CA VAL A 390 -6.09 -18.14 3.77
C VAL A 390 -5.73 -16.95 4.63
N SER A 391 -4.57 -16.34 4.37
CA SER A 391 -4.10 -15.11 5.01
C SER A 391 -3.95 -14.00 3.97
N PHE A 392 -4.70 -12.91 4.13
CA PHE A 392 -4.54 -11.67 3.37
C PHE A 392 -3.64 -10.74 4.20
N LEU A 393 -2.48 -10.41 3.68
CA LEU A 393 -1.51 -9.55 4.37
C LEU A 393 -1.44 -8.18 3.69
N HIS A 394 -1.70 -7.12 4.45
CA HIS A 394 -1.69 -5.75 3.95
C HIS A 394 -0.47 -5.01 4.51
N LEU A 395 0.44 -4.62 3.62
CA LEU A 395 1.74 -4.01 3.92
C LEU A 395 1.80 -2.56 3.42
N PRO A 396 2.61 -1.71 4.07
CA PRO A 396 2.81 -0.33 3.65
C PRO A 396 3.74 -0.25 2.44
N ALA A 397 3.74 0.87 1.75
CA ALA A 397 4.79 1.36 0.87
C ALA A 397 5.29 0.37 -0.20
N GLU A 398 6.43 0.69 -0.80
CA GLU A 398 7.08 -0.09 -1.86
C GLU A 398 8.03 -1.14 -1.27
N CYS A 399 7.45 -2.14 -0.59
CA CYS A 399 8.22 -3.24 -0.01
C CYS A 399 8.95 -4.05 -1.09
N PHE A 400 10.16 -4.51 -0.80
CA PHE A 400 10.89 -5.44 -1.65
C PHE A 400 10.24 -6.83 -1.64
N ILE A 401 10.42 -7.59 -2.74
CA ILE A 401 9.81 -8.93 -2.92
C ILE A 401 10.18 -9.92 -1.82
N GLU A 402 11.33 -9.75 -1.21
CA GLU A 402 11.85 -10.58 -0.13
C GLU A 402 10.88 -10.64 1.07
N TYR A 403 10.15 -9.56 1.37
CA TYR A 403 9.16 -9.56 2.45
C TYR A 403 7.98 -10.47 2.15
N GLN A 404 7.49 -10.46 0.89
CA GLN A 404 6.43 -11.37 0.45
C GLN A 404 6.87 -12.83 0.50
N LEU A 405 8.05 -13.13 -0.04
CA LEU A 405 8.59 -14.50 -0.03
C LEU A 405 8.86 -15.00 1.39
N ARG A 406 9.36 -14.15 2.30
CA ARG A 406 9.52 -14.49 3.72
C ARG A 406 8.17 -14.75 4.40
N ALA A 407 7.15 -13.92 4.15
CA ALA A 407 5.81 -14.12 4.69
C ALA A 407 5.23 -15.48 4.28
N GLN A 408 5.34 -15.84 3.01
CA GLN A 408 4.91 -17.13 2.47
C GLN A 408 5.70 -18.30 3.09
N ALA A 409 7.01 -18.14 3.27
CA ALA A 409 7.84 -19.18 3.90
C ALA A 409 7.57 -19.34 5.41
N THR A 410 7.24 -18.24 6.11
CA THR A 410 6.92 -18.25 7.55
C THR A 410 5.60 -18.98 7.84
N ALA A 411 4.61 -18.89 6.94
CA ALA A 411 3.30 -19.53 7.04
C ALA A 411 3.10 -20.50 5.86
N SER A 412 4.01 -21.46 5.72
CA SER A 412 4.04 -22.43 4.60
C SER A 412 2.86 -23.41 4.57
N ASP A 413 2.12 -23.51 5.67
CA ASP A 413 0.88 -24.28 5.83
C ASP A 413 -0.37 -23.48 5.43
N ARG A 414 -0.21 -22.22 5.00
CA ARG A 414 -1.28 -21.30 4.66
C ARG A 414 -1.11 -20.72 3.26
N PHE A 415 -2.24 -20.33 2.67
CA PHE A 415 -2.25 -19.56 1.42
C PHE A 415 -2.08 -18.07 1.74
N VAL A 416 -0.88 -17.52 1.59
CA VAL A 416 -0.58 -16.12 1.92
C VAL A 416 -0.68 -15.25 0.67
N ALA A 417 -1.67 -14.35 0.64
CA ALA A 417 -1.88 -13.32 -0.40
C ALA A 417 -1.39 -11.96 0.13
N CYS A 418 -0.32 -11.42 -0.45
CA CYS A 418 0.28 -10.15 -0.01
C CYS A 418 -0.17 -8.98 -0.89
N ALA A 419 -0.70 -7.93 -0.26
CA ALA A 419 -0.96 -6.62 -0.84
C ALA A 419 -0.01 -5.60 -0.21
N ALA A 420 0.89 -5.02 -0.97
CA ALA A 420 1.72 -3.88 -0.58
C ALA A 420 1.06 -2.55 -1.00
N TYR A 421 1.80 -1.44 -0.93
CA TYR A 421 1.33 -0.11 -1.34
C TYR A 421 0.12 0.40 -0.54
N GLY A 422 0.07 0.09 0.75
CA GLY A 422 -0.81 0.75 1.71
C GLY A 422 -0.34 2.18 1.96
N ASP A 423 -0.03 2.54 3.21
CA ASP A 423 0.55 3.85 3.49
C ASP A 423 1.94 3.98 2.88
N GLY A 424 2.05 4.79 1.83
CA GLY A 424 3.26 4.99 1.06
C GLY A 424 4.31 5.90 1.72
N GLY A 425 4.09 6.36 2.96
CA GLY A 425 4.96 7.32 3.63
C GLY A 425 6.46 7.02 3.56
N PRO A 426 6.91 5.79 3.84
CA PRO A 426 8.34 5.42 3.75
C PRO A 426 8.93 5.44 2.35
N TRP A 427 8.12 5.47 1.29
CA TRP A 427 8.48 5.24 -0.09
C TRP A 427 8.97 3.80 -0.29
N TYR A 428 10.25 3.57 -0.64
CA TYR A 428 10.79 2.21 -0.70
C TYR A 428 11.13 1.64 0.68
N ILE A 429 10.87 0.34 0.87
CA ILE A 429 11.34 -0.41 2.03
C ILE A 429 12.26 -1.55 1.55
N PRO A 430 13.57 -1.26 1.34
CA PRO A 430 14.55 -2.27 1.00
C PRO A 430 14.83 -3.21 2.19
N THR A 431 15.35 -4.40 1.92
CA THR A 431 15.94 -5.24 2.97
C THR A 431 17.25 -4.63 3.47
N ARG A 432 17.67 -4.98 4.68
CA ARG A 432 18.96 -4.52 5.26
C ARG A 432 20.13 -4.77 4.30
N ASN A 433 20.18 -5.94 3.67
CA ASN A 433 21.25 -6.34 2.77
C ASN A 433 21.30 -5.51 1.47
N ALA A 434 20.22 -4.85 1.11
CA ALA A 434 20.18 -4.02 -0.09
C ALA A 434 20.90 -2.66 0.09
N TYR A 435 21.00 -2.14 1.32
CA TYR A 435 21.63 -0.83 1.56
C TYR A 435 23.11 -0.78 1.13
N PRO A 436 24.00 -1.70 1.54
CA PRO A 436 25.39 -1.69 1.06
C PRO A 436 25.52 -2.00 -0.44
N GLN A 437 24.52 -2.62 -1.06
CA GLN A 437 24.51 -2.89 -2.51
C GLN A 437 24.23 -1.64 -3.34
N GLY A 438 23.55 -0.63 -2.76
CA GLY A 438 23.19 0.63 -3.45
C GLY A 438 22.02 0.47 -4.43
N GLY A 439 21.96 1.36 -5.41
CA GLY A 439 20.91 1.44 -6.43
C GLY A 439 19.76 2.36 -6.06
N TYR A 440 18.85 2.62 -7.04
CA TYR A 440 17.81 3.65 -6.95
C TYR A 440 16.91 3.50 -5.72
N ALA A 441 16.35 2.31 -5.49
CA ALA A 441 15.39 2.10 -4.40
C ALA A 441 15.99 2.44 -3.03
N VAL A 442 17.29 2.14 -2.82
CA VAL A 442 18.00 2.49 -1.59
C VAL A 442 18.23 3.99 -1.47
N SER A 443 18.56 4.66 -2.58
CA SER A 443 18.84 6.11 -2.58
C SER A 443 17.61 6.98 -2.30
N VAL A 444 16.40 6.40 -2.34
CA VAL A 444 15.13 7.07 -2.06
C VAL A 444 14.32 6.39 -0.96
N ALA A 445 14.94 5.49 -0.18
CA ALA A 445 14.31 4.88 0.99
C ALA A 445 14.45 5.80 2.20
N TRP A 446 13.35 6.36 2.68
CA TRP A 446 13.38 7.32 3.80
C TRP A 446 13.38 6.67 5.17
N CYS A 447 13.18 5.35 5.24
CA CYS A 447 13.44 4.54 6.43
C CYS A 447 14.85 3.93 6.38
N GLY A 448 15.47 3.77 7.56
CA GLY A 448 16.80 3.15 7.70
C GLY A 448 16.78 1.62 7.61
N PRO A 449 17.97 0.97 7.56
CA PRO A 449 18.08 -0.48 7.37
C PRO A 449 17.46 -1.31 8.51
N ASP A 450 17.22 -0.74 9.69
CA ASP A 450 16.56 -1.41 10.81
C ASP A 450 15.08 -1.66 10.57
N MET A 451 14.50 -0.98 9.58
CA MET A 451 13.13 -1.22 9.12
C MET A 451 12.92 -2.68 8.67
N ASP A 452 13.94 -3.33 8.11
CA ASP A 452 13.87 -4.74 7.68
C ASP A 452 13.47 -5.66 8.84
N ALA A 453 14.18 -5.57 9.98
CA ALA A 453 13.88 -6.39 11.15
C ALA A 453 12.52 -6.02 11.77
N MET A 454 12.15 -4.74 11.78
CA MET A 454 10.89 -4.26 12.34
C MET A 454 9.69 -4.75 11.51
N LEU A 455 9.74 -4.59 10.20
CA LEU A 455 8.67 -5.04 9.29
C LEU A 455 8.55 -6.57 9.30
N SER A 456 9.67 -7.30 9.29
CA SER A 456 9.67 -8.77 9.35
C SER A 456 9.00 -9.28 10.63
N ARG A 457 9.33 -8.70 11.81
CA ARG A 457 8.65 -9.07 13.08
C ARG A 457 7.16 -8.75 13.06
N GLY A 458 6.75 -7.61 12.48
CA GLY A 458 5.35 -7.25 12.32
C GLY A 458 4.58 -8.27 11.47
N ILE A 459 5.17 -8.69 10.35
CA ILE A 459 4.61 -9.72 9.46
C ILE A 459 4.48 -11.07 10.19
N GLU A 460 5.54 -11.51 10.88
CA GLU A 460 5.53 -12.75 11.65
C GLU A 460 4.46 -12.74 12.76
N SER A 461 4.34 -11.61 13.47
CA SER A 461 3.32 -11.44 14.51
C SER A 461 1.91 -11.60 13.94
N LEU A 462 1.61 -10.95 12.80
CA LEU A 462 0.32 -11.03 12.14
C LEU A 462 -0.01 -12.45 11.66
N LEU A 463 0.98 -13.19 11.12
CA LEU A 463 0.78 -14.55 10.61
C LEU A 463 0.65 -15.59 11.71
N LYS A 464 1.26 -15.39 12.90
CA LYS A 464 1.12 -16.29 14.06
C LYS A 464 -0.22 -16.16 14.78
N GLN A 465 -0.93 -15.04 14.59
CA GLN A 465 -2.26 -14.80 15.17
C GLN A 465 -3.41 -15.35 14.28
N ALA A 466 -3.09 -16.13 13.26
CA ALA A 466 -3.99 -16.67 12.26
C ALA A 466 -4.81 -17.89 12.75
#